data_ca805b397359bbb16818f79c57537001
#
_entry.id   ca805b397359bbb16818f79c57537001
#
_cell.length_a   1.000
_cell.length_b   1.000
_cell.length_c   1.000
_cell.angle_alpha   90.00
_cell.angle_beta   90.00
_cell.angle_gamma   90.00
#
_symmetry.space_group_name_H-M   'P 1'
#
loop_
_entity.id
_entity.type
_entity.pdbx_description
1 polymer ?
#
loop_
_entity_poly.entity_id
_entity_poly.type
_entity_poly.pdbx_seq_one_letter_code
_entity_poly.pdbx_strand_id
1 'polypeptide(L)'
;VEYFVSYYDYYQPEAYVPKTDTYIEKDSAINEQIDRMRNAATRNILEDNDVIIVASVSCIYGLGDVESYSQMTIPLKVGDEISPREVHRRLAELQYERNQQNFVRSTFRVQGDILDIFPAHYEDRAWRISFFGDEIESISEFDSLTGKKTADLKEVTVYPANHYVTPRPALSQAIVHIK
;
A
#
# COMPACT_ATOMS: atom_id res chain seq x y z
N VAL A 1 5.15 8.88 16.23
CA VAL A 1 3.75 8.69 16.65
C VAL A 1 2.89 8.52 15.41
N GLU A 2 2.13 7.44 15.37
CA GLU A 2 1.29 7.10 14.23
C GLU A 2 -0.18 7.04 14.65
N TYR A 3 -1.08 7.28 13.70
CA TYR A 3 -2.52 7.24 13.92
C TYR A 3 -3.17 6.08 13.18
N PHE A 4 -3.94 5.29 13.92
CA PHE A 4 -4.74 4.20 13.38
C PHE A 4 -6.21 4.45 13.73
N VAL A 5 -6.88 5.22 12.89
CA VAL A 5 -8.25 5.69 13.14
C VAL A 5 -9.26 4.96 12.26
N SER A 6 -10.51 4.92 12.72
CA SER A 6 -11.62 4.37 11.97
C SER A 6 -12.02 5.31 10.83
N TYR A 7 -12.53 4.74 9.74
CA TYR A 7 -13.18 5.52 8.68
C TYR A 7 -14.38 6.33 9.18
N TYR A 8 -15.01 5.91 10.28
CA TYR A 8 -16.14 6.59 10.89
C TYR A 8 -15.76 7.82 11.73
N ASP A 9 -14.52 7.89 12.22
CA ASP A 9 -14.05 9.01 13.04
C ASP A 9 -13.89 10.32 12.22
N TYR A 10 -13.70 10.18 10.91
CA TYR A 10 -13.65 11.27 9.95
C TYR A 10 -14.89 11.29 9.05
N TYR A 11 -16.02 10.85 9.57
CA TYR A 11 -17.26 10.89 8.84
C TYR A 11 -17.74 12.34 8.67
N GLN A 12 -17.60 12.85 7.46
CA GLN A 12 -18.32 14.05 7.04
C GLN A 12 -19.67 13.58 6.49
N PRO A 13 -20.77 13.86 7.17
CA PRO A 13 -22.08 13.44 6.69
C PRO A 13 -22.39 14.12 5.36
N GLU A 14 -22.96 13.39 4.43
CA GLU A 14 -23.57 13.99 3.27
C GLU A 14 -24.63 14.99 3.75
N ALA A 15 -24.55 16.20 3.29
CA ALA A 15 -25.46 17.27 3.68
C ALA A 15 -26.07 17.95 2.48
N TYR A 16 -27.40 18.11 2.51
CA TYR A 16 -28.11 18.93 1.55
C TYR A 16 -28.39 20.31 2.17
N VAL A 17 -27.96 21.36 1.50
CA VAL A 17 -28.21 22.75 1.90
C VAL A 17 -29.35 23.32 1.05
N PRO A 18 -30.60 23.35 1.56
CA PRO A 18 -31.77 23.75 0.75
C PRO A 18 -31.71 25.19 0.23
N LYS A 19 -31.00 26.07 0.94
CA LYS A 19 -30.89 27.51 0.54
C LYS A 19 -30.08 27.72 -0.75
N THR A 20 -29.14 26.82 -1.04
CA THR A 20 -28.23 26.93 -2.20
C THR A 20 -28.43 25.79 -3.17
N ASP A 21 -29.39 24.91 -2.92
CA ASP A 21 -29.62 23.67 -3.70
C ASP A 21 -28.29 22.88 -3.92
N THR A 22 -27.47 22.83 -2.85
CA THR A 22 -26.16 22.23 -2.91
C THR A 22 -26.16 20.91 -2.13
N TYR A 23 -25.77 19.84 -2.80
CA TYR A 23 -25.50 18.55 -2.20
C TYR A 23 -23.99 18.43 -1.92
N ILE A 24 -23.63 18.21 -0.66
CA ILE A 24 -22.24 17.98 -0.24
C ILE A 24 -22.02 16.47 -0.23
N GLU A 25 -21.33 15.97 -1.23
CA GLU A 25 -20.95 14.57 -1.30
C GLU A 25 -19.89 14.19 -0.26
N LYS A 26 -19.87 12.91 0.11
CA LYS A 26 -18.84 12.35 0.96
C LYS A 26 -17.46 12.54 0.31
N ASP A 27 -16.53 13.16 1.01
CA ASP A 27 -15.20 13.37 0.49
C ASP A 27 -14.39 12.07 0.43
N SER A 28 -14.17 11.55 -0.76
CA SER A 28 -13.34 10.36 -1.01
C SER A 28 -11.87 10.56 -0.63
N ALA A 29 -11.38 11.80 -0.67
CA ALA A 29 -10.00 12.12 -0.31
C ALA A 29 -9.71 11.86 1.17
N ILE A 30 -10.69 12.02 2.05
CA ILE A 30 -10.55 11.71 3.49
C ILE A 30 -10.33 10.22 3.69
N ASN A 31 -11.06 9.37 2.99
CA ASN A 31 -10.89 7.91 3.07
C ASN A 31 -9.51 7.47 2.60
N GLU A 32 -9.00 8.07 1.55
CA GLU A 32 -7.67 7.77 1.02
C GLU A 32 -6.55 8.17 2.00
N GLN A 33 -6.69 9.29 2.66
CA GLN A 33 -5.77 9.73 3.70
C GLN A 33 -5.80 8.78 4.91
N ILE A 34 -6.97 8.34 5.34
CA ILE A 34 -7.12 7.37 6.42
C ILE A 34 -6.46 6.04 6.06
N ASP A 35 -6.66 5.54 4.84
CA ASP A 35 -6.00 4.33 4.35
C ASP A 35 -4.47 4.45 4.40
N ARG A 36 -3.94 5.57 3.93
CA ARG A 36 -2.51 5.85 3.98
C ARG A 36 -1.98 5.84 5.42
N MET A 37 -2.67 6.53 6.33
CA MET A 37 -2.27 6.61 7.75
C MET A 37 -2.29 5.22 8.40
N ARG A 38 -3.31 4.40 8.13
CA ARG A 38 -3.42 3.02 8.64
C ARG A 38 -2.29 2.14 8.12
N ASN A 39 -1.99 2.21 6.82
CA ASN A 39 -0.89 1.47 6.22
C ASN A 39 0.47 1.92 6.77
N ALA A 40 0.68 3.22 6.96
CA ALA A 40 1.90 3.75 7.56
C ALA A 40 2.07 3.30 9.02
N ALA A 41 1.00 3.34 9.83
CA ALA A 41 1.03 2.87 11.21
C ALA A 41 1.36 1.38 11.31
N THR A 42 0.75 0.55 10.46
CA THR A 42 1.02 -0.90 10.43
C THR A 42 2.46 -1.19 10.02
N ARG A 43 2.98 -0.51 9.00
CA ARG A 43 4.37 -0.67 8.59
C ARG A 43 5.33 -0.29 9.72
N ASN A 44 5.14 0.87 10.33
CA ASN A 44 6.05 1.39 11.34
C ASN A 44 6.08 0.49 12.59
N ILE A 45 4.94 -0.09 12.99
CA ILE A 45 4.92 -1.04 14.12
C ILE A 45 5.65 -2.34 13.81
N LEU A 46 5.78 -2.71 12.54
CA LEU A 46 6.52 -3.91 12.13
C LEU A 46 8.01 -3.64 11.92
N GLU A 47 8.40 -2.44 11.54
CA GLU A 47 9.79 -2.07 11.22
C GLU A 47 10.53 -1.40 12.38
N ASP A 48 9.83 -0.57 13.18
CA ASP A 48 10.42 0.27 14.20
C ASP A 48 10.15 -0.26 15.61
N ASN A 49 11.13 -0.11 16.52
CA ASN A 49 11.00 -0.55 17.91
C ASN A 49 10.46 0.54 18.86
N ASP A 50 10.42 1.79 18.43
CA ASP A 50 10.04 2.96 19.23
C ASP A 50 8.83 3.71 18.65
N VAL A 51 7.75 2.98 18.43
CA VAL A 51 6.50 3.49 17.84
C VAL A 51 5.43 3.67 18.91
N ILE A 52 4.73 4.79 18.84
CA ILE A 52 3.49 5.03 19.60
C ILE A 52 2.34 5.07 18.62
N ILE A 53 1.35 4.20 18.83
CA ILE A 53 0.12 4.17 18.02
C ILE A 53 -1.03 4.78 18.82
N VAL A 54 -1.68 5.76 18.22
CA VAL A 54 -2.93 6.33 18.70
C VAL A 54 -4.05 5.79 17.83
N ALA A 55 -4.90 4.95 18.40
CA ALA A 55 -5.96 4.27 17.66
C ALA A 55 -7.34 4.56 18.24
N SER A 56 -8.36 4.59 17.39
CA SER A 56 -9.75 4.60 17.88
C SER A 56 -10.20 3.19 18.30
N VAL A 57 -11.09 3.14 19.28
CA VAL A 57 -11.60 1.87 19.85
C VAL A 57 -12.25 0.98 18.78
N SER A 58 -12.91 1.57 17.80
CA SER A 58 -13.55 0.84 16.70
C SER A 58 -12.55 0.09 15.79
N CYS A 59 -11.26 0.43 15.83
CA CYS A 59 -10.24 -0.22 15.04
C CYS A 59 -9.81 -1.60 15.55
N ILE A 60 -10.22 -2.01 16.76
CA ILE A 60 -9.90 -3.35 17.30
C ILE A 60 -10.71 -4.47 16.64
N TYR A 61 -11.74 -4.13 15.87
CA TYR A 61 -12.59 -5.08 15.18
C TYR A 61 -12.28 -5.13 13.68
N GLY A 62 -12.34 -6.33 13.09
CA GLY A 62 -12.28 -6.51 11.65
C GLY A 62 -10.90 -6.34 11.01
N LEU A 63 -9.83 -6.32 11.80
CA LEU A 63 -8.47 -6.44 11.26
C LEU A 63 -8.18 -7.90 10.91
N GLY A 64 -7.51 -8.10 9.78
CA GLY A 64 -7.01 -9.41 9.40
C GLY A 64 -5.91 -9.90 10.37
N ASP A 65 -5.46 -11.13 10.12
CA ASP A 65 -4.39 -11.72 10.90
C ASP A 65 -3.05 -10.99 10.66
N VAL A 66 -2.49 -10.44 11.74
CA VAL A 66 -1.22 -9.67 11.72
C VAL A 66 -0.05 -10.53 11.24
N GLU A 67 -0.02 -11.80 11.60
CA GLU A 67 1.03 -12.71 11.20
C GLU A 67 1.00 -12.96 9.69
N SER A 68 -0.18 -13.19 9.13
CA SER A 68 -0.37 -13.30 7.69
C SER A 68 0.02 -12.02 6.95
N TYR A 69 -0.32 -10.85 7.48
CA TYR A 69 0.06 -9.57 6.89
C TYR A 69 1.57 -9.38 6.86
N SER A 70 2.28 -9.67 7.96
CA SER A 70 3.73 -9.51 8.04
C SER A 70 4.49 -10.49 7.14
N GLN A 71 3.95 -11.69 6.91
CA GLN A 71 4.51 -12.69 6.00
C GLN A 71 4.29 -12.36 4.52
N MET A 72 3.30 -11.54 4.20
CA MET A 72 2.96 -11.13 2.84
C MET A 72 3.69 -9.86 2.40
N THR A 73 5.00 -9.79 2.64
CA THR A 73 5.83 -8.68 2.18
C THR A 73 6.72 -9.10 1.02
N ILE A 74 7.15 -8.13 0.21
CA ILE A 74 8.13 -8.36 -0.85
C ILE A 74 9.38 -7.56 -0.51
N PRO A 75 10.41 -8.18 0.05
CA PRO A 75 11.71 -7.54 0.19
C PRO A 75 12.41 -7.51 -1.17
N LEU A 76 12.89 -6.36 -1.58
CA LEU A 76 13.64 -6.13 -2.82
C LEU A 76 14.93 -5.43 -2.48
N LYS A 77 16.05 -5.98 -2.93
CA LYS A 77 17.39 -5.46 -2.68
C LYS A 77 18.18 -5.38 -3.99
N VAL A 78 19.01 -4.36 -4.13
CA VAL A 78 19.95 -4.25 -5.26
C VAL A 78 20.86 -5.48 -5.28
N GLY A 79 20.95 -6.12 -6.44
CA GLY A 79 21.70 -7.36 -6.65
C GLY A 79 20.88 -8.64 -6.45
N ASP A 80 19.60 -8.55 -6.04
CA ASP A 80 18.73 -9.71 -5.93
C ASP A 80 18.45 -10.33 -7.31
N GLU A 81 18.59 -11.66 -7.39
CA GLU A 81 18.20 -12.44 -8.56
C GLU A 81 16.71 -12.77 -8.48
N ILE A 82 15.90 -11.94 -9.10
CA ILE A 82 14.44 -12.12 -9.20
C ILE A 82 13.95 -11.61 -10.54
N SER A 83 13.14 -12.41 -11.23
CA SER A 83 12.59 -11.98 -12.52
C SER A 83 11.55 -10.85 -12.34
N PRO A 84 11.47 -9.89 -13.26
CA PRO A 84 10.43 -8.86 -13.25
C PRO A 84 9.02 -9.44 -13.18
N ARG A 85 8.77 -10.53 -13.88
CA ARG A 85 7.47 -11.24 -13.89
C ARG A 85 7.07 -11.75 -12.51
N GLU A 86 8.03 -12.29 -11.76
CA GLU A 86 7.79 -12.77 -10.40
C GLU A 86 7.42 -11.62 -9.47
N VAL A 87 8.11 -10.48 -9.58
CA VAL A 87 7.78 -9.28 -8.81
C VAL A 87 6.37 -8.77 -9.16
N HIS A 88 6.01 -8.73 -10.45
CA HIS A 88 4.67 -8.32 -10.87
C HIS A 88 3.58 -9.25 -10.32
N ARG A 89 3.83 -10.57 -10.35
CA ARG A 89 2.91 -11.57 -9.79
C ARG A 89 2.70 -11.36 -8.30
N ARG A 90 3.79 -11.18 -7.55
CA ARG A 90 3.74 -10.93 -6.10
C ARG A 90 3.06 -9.61 -5.76
N LEU A 91 3.28 -8.54 -6.53
CA LEU A 91 2.57 -7.27 -6.36
C LEU A 91 1.05 -7.44 -6.53
N ALA A 92 0.62 -8.20 -7.53
CA ALA A 92 -0.80 -8.51 -7.70
C ALA A 92 -1.38 -9.32 -6.53
N GLU A 93 -0.61 -10.24 -5.95
CA GLU A 93 -0.99 -10.98 -4.73
C GLU A 93 -1.13 -10.07 -3.50
N LEU A 94 -0.33 -9.00 -3.43
CA LEU A 94 -0.44 -7.94 -2.42
C LEU A 94 -1.54 -6.92 -2.73
N GLN A 95 -2.36 -7.14 -3.77
CA GLN A 95 -3.45 -6.30 -4.23
C GLN A 95 -3.03 -4.93 -4.78
N TYR A 96 -1.80 -4.82 -5.32
CA TYR A 96 -1.41 -3.69 -6.14
C TYR A 96 -2.00 -3.85 -7.55
N GLU A 97 -2.52 -2.77 -8.08
CA GLU A 97 -3.05 -2.73 -9.44
C GLU A 97 -2.01 -2.29 -10.46
N ARG A 98 -1.94 -2.98 -11.59
CA ARG A 98 -1.13 -2.52 -12.72
C ARG A 98 -1.87 -1.39 -13.45
N ASN A 99 -1.32 -0.18 -13.40
CA ASN A 99 -1.91 0.96 -14.07
C ASN A 99 -0.83 1.80 -14.77
N GLN A 100 -0.90 1.86 -16.09
CA GLN A 100 0.08 2.60 -16.91
C GLN A 100 -0.29 4.09 -17.06
N GLN A 101 -1.55 4.41 -16.95
CA GLN A 101 -2.07 5.76 -17.24
C GLN A 101 -2.23 6.59 -15.98
N ASN A 102 -2.73 5.98 -14.92
CA ASN A 102 -3.00 6.66 -13.65
C ASN A 102 -2.12 6.03 -12.54
N PHE A 103 -0.98 6.67 -12.29
CA PHE A 103 -0.03 6.21 -11.28
C PHE A 103 -0.35 6.85 -9.94
N VAL A 104 -1.12 6.13 -9.14
CA VAL A 104 -1.59 6.53 -7.81
C VAL A 104 -1.15 5.52 -6.76
N ARG A 105 -1.40 5.80 -5.50
CA ARG A 105 -1.11 4.90 -4.37
C ARG A 105 -1.65 3.48 -4.63
N SER A 106 -0.89 2.47 -4.22
CA SER A 106 -1.21 1.05 -4.40
C SER A 106 -1.29 0.60 -5.86
N THR A 107 -0.61 1.30 -6.76
CA THR A 107 -0.45 0.88 -8.16
C THR A 107 1.02 0.67 -8.52
N PHE A 108 1.25 -0.07 -9.58
CA PHE A 108 2.55 -0.19 -10.22
C PHE A 108 2.43 -0.07 -11.73
N ARG A 109 3.49 0.40 -12.36
CA ARG A 109 3.59 0.48 -13.82
C ARG A 109 4.91 -0.09 -14.31
N VAL A 110 4.90 -0.59 -15.53
CA VAL A 110 6.05 -1.28 -16.13
C VAL A 110 6.40 -0.63 -17.45
N GLN A 111 7.64 -0.20 -17.61
CA GLN A 111 8.16 0.37 -18.84
C GLN A 111 9.49 -0.31 -19.22
N GLY A 112 9.43 -1.33 -20.08
CA GLY A 112 10.61 -2.13 -20.40
C GLY A 112 11.15 -2.84 -19.15
N ASP A 113 12.41 -2.57 -18.81
CA ASP A 113 13.08 -3.14 -17.64
C ASP A 113 12.92 -2.28 -16.36
N ILE A 114 12.03 -1.31 -16.40
CA ILE A 114 11.75 -0.41 -15.27
C ILE A 114 10.37 -0.74 -14.68
N LEU A 115 10.36 -0.91 -13.37
CA LEU A 115 9.16 -1.09 -12.55
C LEU A 115 9.04 0.08 -11.58
N ASP A 116 7.99 0.87 -11.71
CA ASP A 116 7.62 1.89 -10.74
C ASP A 116 6.53 1.36 -9.82
N ILE A 117 6.72 1.48 -8.50
CA ILE A 117 5.77 1.08 -7.47
C ILE A 117 5.41 2.29 -6.64
N PHE A 118 4.11 2.56 -6.46
CA PHE A 118 3.62 3.56 -5.52
C PHE A 118 3.14 2.87 -4.24
N PRO A 119 3.95 2.89 -3.16
CA PRO A 119 3.62 2.20 -1.93
C PRO A 119 2.33 2.71 -1.29
N ALA A 120 1.58 1.81 -0.66
CA ALA A 120 0.30 2.12 0.00
C ALA A 120 0.43 3.11 1.18
N HIS A 121 1.62 3.22 1.78
CA HIS A 121 1.89 4.07 2.94
C HIS A 121 2.53 5.43 2.60
N TYR A 122 2.90 5.65 1.34
CA TYR A 122 3.46 6.93 0.88
C TYR A 122 2.38 7.87 0.35
N GLU A 123 2.65 9.17 0.44
CA GLU A 123 1.73 10.21 -0.01
C GLU A 123 2.12 10.75 -1.40
N ASP A 124 3.40 11.07 -1.58
CA ASP A 124 3.92 11.80 -2.73
C ASP A 124 5.16 11.16 -3.35
N ARG A 125 5.59 10.01 -2.86
CA ARG A 125 6.81 9.33 -3.28
C ARG A 125 6.54 7.94 -3.79
N ALA A 126 7.36 7.51 -4.73
CA ALA A 126 7.29 6.18 -5.31
C ALA A 126 8.70 5.61 -5.49
N TRP A 127 8.78 4.31 -5.72
CA TRP A 127 10.03 3.61 -5.97
C TRP A 127 10.14 3.24 -7.44
N ARG A 128 11.35 3.40 -7.96
CA ARG A 128 11.74 2.95 -9.29
C ARG A 128 12.77 1.87 -9.17
N ILE A 129 12.46 0.70 -9.72
CA ILE A 129 13.31 -0.48 -9.72
C ILE A 129 13.72 -0.76 -11.15
N SER A 130 15.02 -0.72 -11.41
CA SER A 130 15.58 -1.08 -12.70
C SER A 130 16.12 -2.50 -12.67
N PHE A 131 15.79 -3.28 -13.67
CA PHE A 131 16.26 -4.65 -13.84
C PHE A 131 17.29 -4.72 -14.98
N PHE A 132 18.27 -5.58 -14.79
CA PHE A 132 19.13 -6.07 -15.85
C PHE A 132 18.94 -7.58 -15.97
N GLY A 133 18.14 -7.98 -16.95
CA GLY A 133 17.67 -9.37 -17.03
C GLY A 133 16.81 -9.75 -15.81
N ASP A 134 17.24 -10.76 -15.07
CA ASP A 134 16.58 -11.26 -13.85
C ASP A 134 17.29 -10.79 -12.57
N GLU A 135 17.99 -9.67 -12.63
CA GLU A 135 18.68 -9.06 -11.48
C GLU A 135 18.21 -7.61 -11.27
N ILE A 136 18.06 -7.21 -10.02
CA ILE A 136 17.78 -5.82 -9.65
C ILE A 136 19.09 -5.03 -9.74
N GLU A 137 19.17 -4.13 -10.73
CA GLU A 137 20.33 -3.28 -10.98
C GLU A 137 20.36 -2.07 -10.03
N SER A 138 19.22 -1.41 -9.84
CA SER A 138 19.11 -0.24 -8.98
C SER A 138 17.70 -0.06 -8.42
N ILE A 139 17.64 0.60 -7.27
CA ILE A 139 16.40 1.05 -6.63
C ILE A 139 16.54 2.52 -6.30
N SER A 140 15.59 3.34 -6.70
CA SER A 140 15.55 4.76 -6.38
C SER A 140 14.16 5.20 -5.92
N GLU A 141 14.15 6.24 -5.10
CA GLU A 141 12.93 6.95 -4.72
C GLU A 141 12.78 8.18 -5.60
N PHE A 142 11.56 8.49 -5.99
CA PHE A 142 11.25 9.68 -6.78
C PHE A 142 9.92 10.31 -6.34
N ASP A 143 9.80 11.60 -6.58
CA ASP A 143 8.55 12.33 -6.38
C ASP A 143 7.52 11.91 -7.45
N SER A 144 6.33 11.49 -7.02
CA SER A 144 5.32 10.92 -7.90
C SER A 144 4.69 11.94 -8.87
N LEU A 145 4.72 13.22 -8.53
CA LEU A 145 4.16 14.30 -9.34
C LEU A 145 5.16 14.82 -10.36
N THR A 146 6.40 15.05 -9.93
CA THR A 146 7.44 15.66 -10.77
C THR A 146 8.30 14.63 -11.52
N GLY A 147 8.31 13.39 -11.06
CA GLY A 147 9.19 12.34 -11.57
C GLY A 147 10.66 12.50 -11.15
N LYS A 148 10.96 13.51 -10.32
CA LYS A 148 12.33 13.79 -9.85
C LYS A 148 12.80 12.75 -8.86
N LYS A 149 13.97 12.17 -9.11
CA LYS A 149 14.64 11.30 -8.15
C LYS A 149 14.98 12.06 -6.88
N THR A 150 14.61 11.49 -5.74
CA THR A 150 14.85 12.06 -4.40
C THR A 150 15.97 11.34 -3.65
N ALA A 151 16.11 10.03 -3.85
CA ALA A 151 17.15 9.23 -3.21
C ALA A 151 17.50 7.98 -4.00
N ASP A 152 18.71 7.46 -3.76
CA ASP A 152 19.09 6.09 -4.14
C ASP A 152 18.92 5.18 -2.91
N LEU A 153 18.29 4.04 -3.12
CA LEU A 153 17.99 3.07 -2.07
C LEU A 153 18.74 1.76 -2.36
N LYS A 154 19.16 1.08 -1.30
CA LYS A 154 19.78 -0.24 -1.41
C LYS A 154 18.76 -1.36 -1.36
N GLU A 155 17.71 -1.16 -0.58
CA GLU A 155 16.65 -2.11 -0.36
C GLU A 155 15.33 -1.41 -0.06
N VAL A 156 14.23 -2.06 -0.38
CA VAL A 156 12.87 -1.65 -0.01
C VAL A 156 12.06 -2.88 0.35
N THR A 157 11.04 -2.70 1.19
CA THR A 157 10.07 -3.74 1.49
C THR A 157 8.68 -3.26 1.07
N VAL A 158 8.04 -4.00 0.18
CA VAL A 158 6.67 -3.72 -0.26
C VAL A 158 5.70 -4.42 0.68
N TYR A 159 4.86 -3.63 1.33
CA TYR A 159 3.77 -4.12 2.19
C TYR A 159 2.47 -4.27 1.40
N PRO A 160 1.53 -5.12 1.84
CA PRO A 160 0.23 -5.24 1.19
C PRO A 160 -0.48 -3.90 1.03
N ALA A 161 -1.19 -3.73 -0.08
CA ALA A 161 -1.99 -2.53 -0.36
C ALA A 161 -3.19 -2.39 0.58
N ASN A 162 -3.63 -3.50 1.20
CA ASN A 162 -4.81 -3.59 2.03
C ASN A 162 -4.55 -4.50 3.24
N HIS A 163 -5.14 -4.20 4.39
CA HIS A 163 -5.05 -5.01 5.62
C HIS A 163 -5.80 -6.34 5.54
N TYR A 164 -6.65 -6.51 4.54
CA TYR A 164 -7.49 -7.72 4.34
C TYR A 164 -6.90 -8.71 3.34
N VAL A 165 -5.62 -8.60 3.02
CA VAL A 165 -4.94 -9.55 2.15
C VAL A 165 -4.81 -10.89 2.88
N THR A 166 -5.28 -11.96 2.23
CA THR A 166 -5.27 -13.31 2.77
C THR A 166 -4.36 -14.19 1.93
N PRO A 167 -3.40 -14.92 2.55
CA PRO A 167 -2.56 -15.86 1.83
C PRO A 167 -3.38 -16.94 1.12
N ARG A 168 -2.97 -17.35 -0.07
CA ARG A 168 -3.66 -18.41 -0.84
C ARG A 168 -3.90 -19.71 -0.07
N PRO A 169 -2.97 -20.23 0.77
CA PRO A 169 -3.22 -21.42 1.55
C PRO A 169 -4.40 -21.27 2.52
N ALA A 170 -4.50 -20.12 3.20
CA ALA A 170 -5.60 -19.85 4.12
C ALA A 170 -6.96 -19.75 3.38
N LEU A 171 -6.96 -19.16 2.19
CA LEU A 171 -8.14 -19.06 1.33
C LEU A 171 -8.63 -20.44 0.89
N SER A 172 -7.71 -21.33 0.52
CA SER A 172 -8.02 -22.71 0.14
C SER A 172 -8.59 -23.52 1.30
N GLN A 173 -8.06 -23.33 2.51
CA GLN A 173 -8.60 -23.97 3.72
C GLN A 173 -9.99 -23.46 4.07
N ALA A 174 -10.23 -22.15 3.98
CA ALA A 174 -11.54 -21.56 4.22
C ALA A 174 -12.60 -22.11 3.27
N ILE A 175 -12.29 -22.27 1.99
CA ILE A 175 -13.20 -22.82 0.97
C ILE A 175 -13.58 -24.27 1.30
N VAL A 176 -12.67 -25.06 1.86
CA VAL A 176 -12.94 -26.45 2.26
C VAL A 176 -13.87 -26.52 3.50
N HIS A 177 -13.80 -25.53 4.39
CA HIS A 177 -14.62 -25.47 5.60
C HIS A 177 -16.03 -24.90 5.40
N ILE A 178 -16.32 -24.29 4.24
CA ILE A 178 -17.66 -23.72 3.93
C ILE A 178 -18.64 -24.76 3.31
N LYS A 179 -18.24 -26.03 3.17
CA LYS A 179 -19.12 -27.09 2.68
C LYS A 179 -20.00 -27.69 3.77
#